data_8907b6e421ac1d15b7a6817f63e2604b
#
_entry.id   8907b6e421ac1d15b7a6817f63e2604b
#
_cell.length_a   1.000
_cell.length_b   1.000
_cell.length_c   1.000
_cell.angle_alpha   90.00
_cell.angle_beta   90.00
_cell.angle_gamma   90.00
#
_symmetry.space_group_name_H-M   'P 1'
#
loop_
_entity.id
_entity.type
_entity.pdbx_description
1 polymer ?
#
loop_
_entity_poly.entity_id
_entity_poly.type
_entity_poly.pdbx_seq_one_letter_code
_entity_poly.pdbx_strand_id
1 'polypeptide(L)'
;RGSVAAVIGDGAMTGGMAYEGLNNAGASGEPLIGTLNDRGVSVDRNVGAMSGPLSRLRTKPEYFAFKKAYHNALSGTAAGRALYRFNHSLKTGLKKAMLPNATMFEDMGFAYLGPVDGHDLAQLTTTLEWAREMKRPVLVHVRTQKGHGYAPAEREPWKFHGVGPFDAATGAVPPAKESFSSVFGAALTELAEEDPRVCAITAAMEDGTGLTPFAGRFPDRFFDVGIAEGHAAAMAAGLAKQGALPVFAVYSSFLQRAYDQLLHDVALSGLHVVFAVDRAGLVGADGATHHGVMDTVFLSGIPNMTVLCPSNFAARCTMLARAVNEIRGPVASRYPRGGEGNYKEDSGRQNLVVL
;
A
#
# COMPACT_ATOMS: atom_id res chain seq x y z
N ARG A 1 4.52 -11.87 -31.97
CA ARG A 1 4.00 -11.60 -30.59
C ARG A 1 4.98 -10.65 -29.92
N GLY A 2 4.49 -9.58 -29.30
CA GLY A 2 5.31 -8.66 -28.50
C GLY A 2 5.77 -9.27 -27.18
N SER A 3 6.76 -8.65 -26.50
CA SER A 3 7.11 -8.99 -25.13
C SER A 3 6.16 -8.27 -24.16
N VAL A 4 5.79 -8.92 -23.06
CA VAL A 4 4.97 -8.33 -22.00
C VAL A 4 5.85 -8.10 -20.76
N ALA A 5 5.81 -6.86 -20.27
CA ALA A 5 6.50 -6.49 -19.04
C ALA A 5 5.50 -5.89 -18.05
N ALA A 6 5.53 -6.35 -16.81
CA ALA A 6 4.74 -5.81 -15.69
C ALA A 6 5.68 -5.17 -14.67
N VAL A 7 5.45 -3.90 -14.35
CA VAL A 7 6.23 -3.19 -13.31
C VAL A 7 5.38 -3.07 -12.06
N ILE A 8 5.92 -3.53 -10.93
CA ILE A 8 5.26 -3.49 -9.63
C ILE A 8 6.18 -2.87 -8.58
N GLY A 9 5.65 -1.98 -7.75
CA GLY A 9 6.37 -1.44 -6.60
C GLY A 9 6.37 -2.41 -5.41
N ASP A 10 7.39 -2.30 -4.56
CA ASP A 10 7.54 -3.10 -3.35
C ASP A 10 6.36 -2.94 -2.36
N GLY A 11 5.77 -1.75 -2.26
CA GLY A 11 4.55 -1.53 -1.48
C GLY A 11 3.35 -2.31 -2.03
N ALA A 12 3.18 -2.37 -3.36
CA ALA A 12 2.10 -3.12 -3.98
C ALA A 12 2.24 -4.65 -3.79
N MET A 13 3.45 -5.13 -3.49
CA MET A 13 3.70 -6.53 -3.11
C MET A 13 3.09 -6.92 -1.75
N THR A 14 2.57 -5.98 -0.97
CA THR A 14 1.81 -6.31 0.26
C THR A 14 0.36 -6.71 -0.04
N GLY A 15 -0.14 -6.45 -1.25
CA GLY A 15 -1.49 -6.79 -1.69
C GLY A 15 -1.62 -8.22 -2.24
N GLY A 16 -2.74 -8.90 -1.92
CA GLY A 16 -2.99 -10.29 -2.33
C GLY A 16 -2.97 -10.50 -3.85
N MET A 17 -3.53 -9.56 -4.63
CA MET A 17 -3.58 -9.62 -6.09
C MET A 17 -2.19 -9.79 -6.73
N ALA A 18 -1.14 -9.22 -6.13
CA ALA A 18 0.24 -9.39 -6.61
C ALA A 18 0.68 -10.87 -6.54
N TYR A 19 0.35 -11.56 -5.45
CA TYR A 19 0.68 -12.99 -5.27
C TYR A 19 -0.17 -13.88 -6.17
N GLU A 20 -1.45 -13.58 -6.34
CA GLU A 20 -2.33 -14.28 -7.28
C GLU A 20 -1.78 -14.18 -8.70
N GLY A 21 -1.38 -12.97 -9.13
CA GLY A 21 -0.76 -12.73 -10.43
C GLY A 21 0.57 -13.46 -10.60
N LEU A 22 1.44 -13.43 -9.60
CA LEU A 22 2.72 -14.14 -9.62
C LEU A 22 2.52 -15.66 -9.67
N ASN A 23 1.63 -16.20 -8.85
CA ASN A 23 1.33 -17.63 -8.84
C ASN A 23 0.84 -18.11 -10.20
N ASN A 24 -0.11 -17.40 -10.81
CA ASN A 24 -0.62 -17.75 -12.11
C ASN A 24 0.44 -17.62 -13.23
N ALA A 25 1.18 -16.52 -13.24
CA ALA A 25 2.22 -16.28 -14.23
C ALA A 25 3.36 -17.31 -14.15
N GLY A 26 3.79 -17.65 -12.95
CA GLY A 26 4.82 -18.67 -12.75
C GLY A 26 4.38 -20.06 -13.19
N ALA A 27 3.13 -20.44 -12.89
CA ALA A 27 2.57 -21.73 -13.29
C ALA A 27 2.33 -21.82 -14.81
N SER A 28 2.01 -20.70 -15.47
CA SER A 28 1.76 -20.70 -16.92
C SER A 28 3.00 -20.96 -17.77
N GLY A 29 4.19 -20.63 -17.26
CA GLY A 29 5.44 -20.71 -18.01
C GLY A 29 5.58 -19.69 -19.15
N GLU A 30 4.60 -18.81 -19.36
CA GLU A 30 4.63 -17.79 -20.41
C GLU A 30 5.74 -16.75 -20.16
N PRO A 31 6.34 -16.19 -21.24
CA PRO A 31 7.49 -15.29 -21.10
C PRO A 31 7.08 -13.89 -20.62
N LEU A 32 6.67 -13.79 -19.36
CA LEU A 32 6.38 -12.54 -18.68
C LEU A 32 7.64 -12.00 -17.99
N ILE A 33 7.93 -10.71 -18.15
CA ILE A 33 8.98 -10.02 -17.42
C ILE A 33 8.31 -9.23 -16.28
N GLY A 34 8.36 -9.74 -15.05
CA GLY A 34 8.01 -8.98 -13.85
C GLY A 34 9.18 -8.09 -13.44
N THR A 35 8.98 -6.80 -13.27
CA THR A 35 9.99 -5.87 -12.73
C THR A 35 9.54 -5.40 -11.37
N LEU A 36 10.18 -5.91 -10.31
CA LEU A 36 9.96 -5.46 -8.94
C LEU A 36 10.81 -4.22 -8.68
N ASN A 37 10.17 -3.06 -8.59
CA ASN A 37 10.82 -1.81 -8.24
C ASN A 37 10.86 -1.65 -6.71
N ASP A 38 11.97 -2.04 -6.12
CA ASP A 38 12.22 -1.98 -4.67
C ASP A 38 12.80 -0.61 -4.30
N ARG A 39 11.99 0.21 -3.64
CA ARG A 39 12.35 1.56 -3.17
C ARG A 39 12.57 1.61 -1.66
N GLY A 40 12.15 0.57 -0.91
CA GLY A 40 12.19 0.50 0.55
C GLY A 40 11.14 1.37 1.25
N VAL A 41 10.43 2.20 0.50
CA VAL A 41 9.40 3.11 0.99
C VAL A 41 8.28 3.14 -0.04
N SER A 42 7.05 2.88 0.39
CA SER A 42 5.83 3.00 -0.42
C SER A 42 5.25 4.42 -0.30
N VAL A 43 3.96 4.55 -0.04
CA VAL A 43 3.30 5.80 0.40
C VAL A 43 3.85 6.19 1.78
N ASP A 44 3.93 5.20 2.68
CA ASP A 44 4.58 5.22 3.98
C ASP A 44 5.72 4.20 4.06
N ARG A 45 6.31 3.94 5.26
CA ARG A 45 7.29 2.87 5.43
C ARG A 45 6.66 1.52 5.09
N ASN A 46 7.37 0.70 4.32
CA ASN A 46 6.86 -0.63 3.98
C ASN A 46 6.67 -1.46 5.24
N VAL A 47 5.46 -1.96 5.43
CA VAL A 47 5.07 -2.82 6.54
C VAL A 47 5.00 -4.28 6.14
N GLY A 48 4.94 -5.17 7.12
CA GLY A 48 4.78 -6.60 6.94
C GLY A 48 6.08 -7.38 6.76
N ALA A 49 5.97 -8.71 6.87
CA ALA A 49 7.10 -9.62 6.87
C ALA A 49 7.96 -9.59 5.59
N MET A 50 7.40 -9.17 4.46
CA MET A 50 8.12 -9.08 3.18
C MET A 50 9.08 -7.89 3.10
N SER A 51 8.87 -6.83 3.87
CA SER A 51 9.77 -5.67 3.89
C SER A 51 11.17 -6.01 4.42
N GLY A 52 11.26 -6.90 5.40
CA GLY A 52 12.50 -7.36 5.99
C GLY A 52 13.41 -8.14 5.01
N PRO A 53 12.92 -9.20 4.36
CA PRO A 53 13.64 -9.92 3.32
C PRO A 53 14.13 -9.03 2.17
N LEU A 54 13.28 -8.16 1.63
CA LEU A 54 13.67 -7.23 0.57
C LEU A 54 14.75 -6.25 1.05
N SER A 55 14.66 -5.74 2.28
CA SER A 55 15.68 -4.86 2.85
C SER A 55 17.03 -5.55 3.04
N ARG A 56 17.06 -6.83 3.44
CA ARG A 56 18.32 -7.61 3.58
C ARG A 56 19.02 -7.85 2.26
N LEU A 57 18.27 -7.98 1.16
CA LEU A 57 18.85 -8.07 -0.19
C LEU A 57 19.57 -6.76 -0.59
N ARG A 58 19.22 -5.62 0.02
CA ARG A 58 19.86 -4.31 -0.24
C ARG A 58 21.27 -4.19 0.35
N THR A 59 21.61 -4.96 1.36
CA THR A 59 22.75 -4.66 2.25
C THR A 59 24.01 -5.51 1.98
N LYS A 60 24.07 -6.31 0.89
CA LYS A 60 25.26 -7.14 0.59
C LYS A 60 26.07 -6.62 -0.61
N PRO A 61 27.00 -5.66 -0.39
CA PRO A 61 27.87 -5.13 -1.45
C PRO A 61 28.75 -6.20 -2.12
N GLU A 62 29.14 -7.23 -1.36
CA GLU A 62 30.02 -8.33 -1.80
C GLU A 62 29.40 -9.16 -2.96
N TYR A 63 28.07 -9.30 -2.94
CA TYR A 63 27.36 -9.98 -4.03
C TYR A 63 27.46 -9.21 -5.35
N PHE A 64 27.38 -7.90 -5.31
CA PHE A 64 27.49 -7.03 -6.50
C PHE A 64 28.89 -7.03 -7.05
N ALA A 65 29.90 -6.96 -6.18
CA ALA A 65 31.31 -7.03 -6.58
C ALA A 65 31.63 -8.35 -7.25
N PHE A 66 31.19 -9.48 -6.67
CA PHE A 66 31.35 -10.82 -7.23
C PHE A 66 30.61 -10.95 -8.58
N LYS A 67 29.38 -10.47 -8.69
CA LYS A 67 28.58 -10.55 -9.93
C LYS A 67 29.22 -9.71 -11.05
N LYS A 68 29.72 -8.52 -10.74
CA LYS A 68 30.44 -7.65 -11.70
C LYS A 68 31.74 -8.31 -12.18
N ALA A 69 32.54 -8.85 -11.27
CA ALA A 69 33.77 -9.55 -11.59
C ALA A 69 33.50 -10.83 -12.43
N TYR A 70 32.48 -11.60 -12.06
CA TYR A 70 32.05 -12.81 -12.75
C TYR A 70 31.51 -12.55 -14.17
N HIS A 71 30.70 -11.50 -14.33
CA HIS A 71 30.19 -11.06 -15.62
C HIS A 71 31.31 -10.60 -16.54
N ASN A 72 32.22 -9.77 -16.03
CA ASN A 72 33.35 -9.26 -16.81
C ASN A 72 34.31 -10.38 -17.24
N ALA A 73 34.49 -11.40 -16.41
CA ALA A 73 35.34 -12.55 -16.73
C ALA A 73 34.74 -13.51 -17.79
N LEU A 74 33.41 -13.57 -17.89
CA LEU A 74 32.72 -14.56 -18.75
C LEU A 74 32.10 -13.93 -20.02
N SER A 75 31.86 -12.62 -20.07
CA SER A 75 31.25 -11.95 -21.23
C SER A 75 32.21 -11.83 -22.45
N GLY A 76 33.51 -11.94 -22.21
CA GLY A 76 34.56 -11.70 -23.22
C GLY A 76 34.83 -12.86 -24.21
N THR A 77 34.36 -14.10 -23.96
CA THR A 77 34.69 -15.24 -24.81
C THR A 77 33.51 -16.17 -25.07
N ALA A 78 33.52 -16.86 -26.28
CA ALA A 78 32.52 -17.85 -26.64
C ALA A 78 32.53 -19.08 -25.69
N ALA A 79 33.68 -19.48 -25.18
CA ALA A 79 33.85 -20.54 -24.18
C ALA A 79 33.25 -20.16 -22.83
N GLY A 80 33.32 -18.87 -22.41
CA GLY A 80 32.69 -18.36 -21.20
C GLY A 80 31.18 -18.44 -21.24
N ARG A 81 30.56 -18.19 -22.40
CA ARG A 81 29.11 -18.35 -22.59
C ARG A 81 28.63 -19.80 -22.54
N ALA A 82 29.44 -20.76 -22.99
CA ALA A 82 29.16 -22.20 -22.89
C ALA A 82 29.31 -22.71 -21.45
N LEU A 83 30.36 -22.30 -20.75
CA LEU A 83 30.59 -22.59 -19.32
C LEU A 83 29.50 -22.00 -18.41
N TYR A 84 28.98 -20.84 -18.78
CA TYR A 84 27.84 -20.20 -18.09
C TYR A 84 26.58 -21.07 -18.11
N ARG A 85 26.30 -21.77 -19.22
CA ARG A 85 25.14 -22.68 -19.35
C ARG A 85 25.33 -23.99 -18.56
N PHE A 86 26.54 -24.50 -18.48
CA PHE A 86 26.83 -25.81 -17.83
C PHE A 86 26.83 -25.73 -16.30
N ASN A 87 27.10 -24.55 -15.72
CA ASN A 87 27.31 -24.40 -14.29
C ASN A 87 26.04 -24.04 -13.50
N HIS A 88 24.85 -24.35 -14.04
CA HIS A 88 23.56 -23.97 -13.44
C HIS A 88 23.32 -24.59 -12.05
N SER A 89 23.71 -25.84 -11.84
CA SER A 89 23.50 -26.61 -10.61
C SER A 89 24.35 -26.10 -9.42
N LEU A 90 25.64 -25.80 -9.67
CA LEU A 90 26.53 -25.25 -8.64
C LEU A 90 26.14 -23.83 -8.22
N LYS A 91 25.66 -23.04 -9.21
CA LYS A 91 25.16 -21.68 -8.96
C LYS A 91 23.91 -21.65 -8.09
N THR A 92 23.02 -22.62 -8.25
CA THR A 92 21.75 -22.67 -7.47
C THR A 92 22.05 -22.92 -5.99
N GLY A 93 23.00 -23.79 -5.66
CA GLY A 93 23.43 -24.03 -4.26
C GLY A 93 24.07 -22.79 -3.62
N LEU A 94 25.02 -22.17 -4.34
CA LEU A 94 25.72 -20.97 -3.86
C LEU A 94 24.78 -19.76 -3.76
N LYS A 95 23.86 -19.61 -4.73
CA LYS A 95 22.84 -18.58 -4.74
C LYS A 95 21.85 -18.73 -3.57
N LYS A 96 21.40 -19.95 -3.26
CA LYS A 96 20.54 -20.24 -2.09
C LYS A 96 21.23 -19.88 -0.78
N ALA A 97 22.53 -20.13 -0.64
CA ALA A 97 23.29 -19.77 0.55
C ALA A 97 23.49 -18.25 0.69
N MET A 98 23.66 -17.52 -0.42
CA MET A 98 23.94 -16.09 -0.43
C MET A 98 22.65 -15.21 -0.48
N LEU A 99 21.56 -15.72 -1.07
CA LEU A 99 20.32 -15.01 -1.29
C LEU A 99 19.11 -15.88 -0.92
N PRO A 100 18.92 -16.20 0.36
CA PRO A 100 17.85 -17.11 0.79
C PRO A 100 16.43 -16.62 0.42
N ASN A 101 16.25 -15.32 0.21
CA ASN A 101 14.95 -14.73 -0.10
C ASN A 101 14.62 -14.66 -1.61
N ALA A 102 15.59 -14.94 -2.48
CA ALA A 102 15.30 -15.10 -3.92
C ALA A 102 14.51 -16.39 -4.20
N THR A 103 14.55 -17.35 -3.30
CA THR A 103 13.91 -18.65 -3.43
C THR A 103 12.39 -18.57 -3.59
N MET A 104 11.72 -17.65 -2.91
CA MET A 104 10.27 -17.52 -3.01
C MET A 104 9.79 -17.31 -4.46
N PHE A 105 10.42 -16.42 -5.20
CA PHE A 105 10.06 -16.20 -6.61
C PHE A 105 10.49 -17.36 -7.52
N GLU A 106 11.62 -17.99 -7.22
CA GLU A 106 12.08 -19.17 -7.92
C GLU A 106 11.18 -20.37 -7.66
N ASP A 107 10.71 -20.55 -6.43
CA ASP A 107 9.76 -21.60 -6.05
C ASP A 107 8.38 -21.39 -6.71
N MET A 108 8.00 -20.13 -7.01
CA MET A 108 6.84 -19.79 -7.85
C MET A 108 7.06 -20.01 -9.35
N GLY A 109 8.27 -20.44 -9.81
CA GLY A 109 8.57 -20.72 -11.21
C GLY A 109 9.27 -19.60 -11.99
N PHE A 110 9.59 -18.47 -11.37
CA PHE A 110 10.30 -17.37 -12.01
C PHE A 110 11.81 -17.59 -12.04
N ALA A 111 12.46 -17.16 -13.11
CA ALA A 111 13.88 -16.88 -13.05
C ALA A 111 14.10 -15.52 -12.35
N TYR A 112 14.89 -15.51 -11.30
CA TYR A 112 15.18 -14.28 -10.57
C TYR A 112 16.48 -13.63 -11.06
N LEU A 113 16.38 -12.36 -11.49
CA LEU A 113 17.50 -11.50 -11.87
C LEU A 113 17.56 -10.28 -10.96
N GLY A 114 18.70 -10.01 -10.41
CA GLY A 114 18.87 -8.85 -9.54
C GLY A 114 19.51 -9.19 -8.20
N PRO A 115 19.48 -8.24 -7.24
CA PRO A 115 19.02 -6.85 -7.45
C PRO A 115 19.93 -6.06 -8.40
N VAL A 116 19.32 -5.17 -9.22
CA VAL A 116 19.97 -4.30 -10.19
C VAL A 116 19.82 -2.85 -9.72
N ASP A 117 20.82 -2.01 -9.93
CA ASP A 117 20.68 -0.57 -9.70
C ASP A 117 19.78 0.02 -10.79
N GLY A 118 18.61 0.54 -10.39
CA GLY A 118 17.63 1.14 -11.29
C GLY A 118 18.03 2.52 -11.81
N HIS A 119 19.05 3.15 -11.22
CA HIS A 119 19.61 4.41 -11.71
C HIS A 119 20.78 4.19 -12.70
N ASP A 120 21.30 2.97 -12.81
CA ASP A 120 22.22 2.55 -13.86
C ASP A 120 21.43 2.03 -15.08
N LEU A 121 21.10 2.93 -16.00
CA LEU A 121 20.30 2.60 -17.19
C LEU A 121 20.99 1.56 -18.09
N ALA A 122 22.30 1.56 -18.17
CA ALA A 122 23.03 0.59 -19.00
C ALA A 122 22.89 -0.83 -18.42
N GLN A 123 23.08 -1.00 -17.11
CA GLN A 123 22.89 -2.27 -16.43
C GLN A 123 21.42 -2.74 -16.50
N LEU A 124 20.47 -1.83 -16.27
CA LEU A 124 19.03 -2.12 -16.31
C LEU A 124 18.61 -2.59 -17.71
N THR A 125 19.01 -1.88 -18.77
CA THR A 125 18.70 -2.24 -20.15
C THR A 125 19.26 -3.62 -20.51
N THR A 126 20.52 -3.85 -20.23
CA THR A 126 21.17 -5.17 -20.45
C THR A 126 20.44 -6.30 -19.72
N THR A 127 20.00 -6.05 -18.49
CA THR A 127 19.29 -7.05 -17.68
C THR A 127 17.91 -7.36 -18.25
N LEU A 128 17.19 -6.34 -18.72
CA LEU A 128 15.85 -6.49 -19.33
C LEU A 128 15.95 -7.20 -20.71
N GLU A 129 16.96 -6.90 -21.52
CA GLU A 129 17.23 -7.62 -22.76
C GLU A 129 17.49 -9.09 -22.50
N TRP A 130 18.31 -9.41 -21.50
CA TRP A 130 18.56 -10.79 -21.09
C TRP A 130 17.30 -11.48 -20.56
N ALA A 131 16.49 -10.82 -19.74
CA ALA A 131 15.20 -11.35 -19.28
C ALA A 131 14.30 -11.72 -20.49
N ARG A 132 14.24 -10.86 -21.52
CA ARG A 132 13.48 -11.10 -22.75
C ARG A 132 13.95 -12.35 -23.52
N GLU A 133 15.26 -12.62 -23.52
CA GLU A 133 15.85 -13.76 -24.21
C GLU A 133 15.58 -15.11 -23.51
N MET A 134 15.29 -15.10 -22.21
CA MET A 134 15.09 -16.32 -21.43
C MET A 134 13.82 -17.11 -21.78
N LYS A 135 12.84 -16.49 -22.45
CA LYS A 135 11.59 -17.13 -22.94
C LYS A 135 10.83 -17.93 -21.87
N ARG A 136 10.82 -17.44 -20.66
CA ARG A 136 10.13 -18.00 -19.51
C ARG A 136 9.78 -16.86 -18.54
N PRO A 137 8.92 -17.08 -17.50
CA PRO A 137 8.69 -16.07 -16.48
C PRO A 137 10.01 -15.63 -15.83
N VAL A 138 10.25 -14.31 -15.79
CA VAL A 138 11.44 -13.69 -15.18
C VAL A 138 11.01 -12.59 -14.23
N LEU A 139 11.57 -12.57 -13.03
CA LEU A 139 11.46 -11.44 -12.11
C LEU A 139 12.78 -10.67 -12.09
N VAL A 140 12.75 -9.43 -12.54
CA VAL A 140 13.88 -8.49 -12.45
C VAL A 140 13.68 -7.63 -11.20
N HIS A 141 14.52 -7.82 -10.19
CA HIS A 141 14.51 -7.01 -8.98
C HIS A 141 15.38 -5.78 -9.19
N VAL A 142 14.75 -4.63 -9.20
CA VAL A 142 15.37 -3.32 -9.45
C VAL A 142 15.34 -2.51 -8.16
N ARG A 143 16.46 -1.93 -7.79
CA ARG A 143 16.57 -1.02 -6.64
C ARG A 143 16.58 0.41 -7.11
N THR A 144 15.69 1.23 -6.55
CA THR A 144 15.67 2.66 -6.79
C THR A 144 15.58 3.43 -5.48
N GLN A 145 15.97 4.69 -5.51
CA GLN A 145 15.81 5.62 -4.40
C GLN A 145 14.70 6.61 -4.74
N LYS A 146 13.65 6.63 -3.92
CA LYS A 146 12.55 7.59 -4.09
C LYS A 146 13.08 9.02 -3.87
N GLY A 147 12.75 9.94 -4.78
CA GLY A 147 13.26 11.31 -4.75
C GLY A 147 14.68 11.51 -5.29
N HIS A 148 15.27 10.47 -5.93
CA HIS A 148 16.63 10.52 -6.47
C HIS A 148 16.90 11.75 -7.32
N GLY A 149 18.00 12.45 -7.03
CA GLY A 149 18.40 13.70 -7.68
C GLY A 149 17.85 14.97 -7.03
N TYR A 150 16.99 14.84 -5.99
CA TYR A 150 16.50 15.98 -5.22
C TYR A 150 16.66 15.75 -3.72
N ALA A 151 17.69 16.35 -3.13
CA ALA A 151 18.11 16.09 -1.75
C ALA A 151 17.01 16.23 -0.67
N PRO A 152 16.04 17.18 -0.74
CA PRO A 152 14.93 17.21 0.20
C PRO A 152 14.03 15.97 0.11
N ALA A 153 13.72 15.50 -1.10
CA ALA A 153 12.90 14.32 -1.30
C ALA A 153 13.63 13.00 -0.98
N GLU A 154 14.95 12.96 -1.13
CA GLU A 154 15.75 11.81 -0.71
C GLU A 154 15.76 11.65 0.82
N ARG A 155 15.74 12.78 1.56
CA ARG A 155 15.72 12.77 3.04
C ARG A 155 14.34 12.43 3.61
N GLU A 156 13.27 12.94 2.97
CA GLU A 156 11.87 12.79 3.45
C GLU A 156 10.96 12.29 2.31
N PRO A 157 11.21 11.07 1.78
CA PRO A 157 10.53 10.58 0.57
C PRO A 157 9.01 10.44 0.72
N TRP A 158 8.51 10.21 1.91
CA TRP A 158 7.07 10.16 2.21
C TRP A 158 6.40 11.51 1.99
N LYS A 159 7.01 12.62 2.44
CA LYS A 159 6.50 13.98 2.32
C LYS A 159 6.32 14.43 0.87
N PHE A 160 7.17 13.93 -0.03
CA PHE A 160 7.14 14.25 -1.45
C PHE A 160 6.39 13.22 -2.31
N HIS A 161 5.68 12.26 -1.70
CA HIS A 161 4.94 11.27 -2.47
C HIS A 161 3.74 11.84 -3.22
N GLY A 162 2.99 12.73 -2.61
CA GLY A 162 1.82 13.39 -3.19
C GLY A 162 1.77 14.85 -2.78
N VAL A 163 2.94 15.53 -2.83
CA VAL A 163 3.08 16.91 -2.38
C VAL A 163 2.40 17.89 -3.34
N GLY A 164 1.72 18.91 -2.77
CA GLY A 164 1.24 20.05 -3.53
C GLY A 164 2.38 21.00 -3.95
N PRO A 165 2.09 22.21 -4.43
CA PRO A 165 3.10 23.20 -4.74
C PRO A 165 3.99 23.48 -3.53
N PHE A 166 5.33 23.48 -3.72
CA PHE A 166 6.33 23.70 -2.70
C PHE A 166 7.48 24.55 -3.25
N ASP A 167 8.31 25.10 -2.37
CA ASP A 167 9.52 25.81 -2.77
C ASP A 167 10.60 24.82 -3.21
N ALA A 168 10.91 24.77 -4.50
CA ALA A 168 11.87 23.84 -5.07
C ALA A 168 13.31 24.07 -4.59
N ALA A 169 13.69 25.28 -4.16
CA ALA A 169 15.03 25.59 -3.69
C ALA A 169 15.27 25.03 -2.28
N THR A 170 14.27 25.09 -1.41
CA THR A 170 14.38 24.72 0.00
C THR A 170 13.70 23.39 0.34
N GLY A 171 12.76 22.92 -0.47
CA GLY A 171 11.88 21.81 -0.17
C GLY A 171 10.77 22.16 0.83
N ALA A 172 10.59 23.47 1.13
CA ALA A 172 9.56 23.90 2.06
C ALA A 172 8.16 23.73 1.48
N VAL A 173 7.32 22.98 2.21
CA VAL A 173 5.92 22.77 1.90
C VAL A 173 5.10 23.73 2.77
N PRO A 174 4.11 24.44 2.22
CA PRO A 174 3.20 25.26 3.01
C PRO A 174 2.53 24.44 4.12
N PRO A 175 2.25 25.03 5.28
CA PRO A 175 1.56 24.34 6.36
C PRO A 175 0.22 23.78 5.87
N ALA A 176 -0.09 22.55 6.27
CA ALA A 176 -1.35 21.92 5.94
C ALA A 176 -2.51 22.71 6.57
N LYS A 177 -3.57 22.94 5.81
CA LYS A 177 -4.81 23.47 6.33
C LYS A 177 -5.60 22.38 7.05
N GLU A 178 -6.43 22.79 8.00
CA GLU A 178 -7.38 21.88 8.64
C GLU A 178 -8.26 21.20 7.59
N SER A 179 -8.51 19.93 7.78
CA SER A 179 -9.23 19.07 6.82
C SER A 179 -10.11 18.07 7.56
N PHE A 180 -11.07 17.47 6.85
CA PHE A 180 -11.86 16.37 7.40
C PHE A 180 -11.00 15.22 7.92
N SER A 181 -9.88 14.91 7.25
CA SER A 181 -8.94 13.87 7.68
C SER A 181 -8.24 14.26 8.99
N SER A 182 -7.73 15.48 9.11
CA SER A 182 -7.06 15.94 10.35
C SER A 182 -8.02 16.03 11.54
N VAL A 183 -9.24 16.52 11.31
CA VAL A 183 -10.31 16.55 12.33
C VAL A 183 -10.72 15.13 12.75
N PHE A 184 -10.80 14.21 11.80
CA PHE A 184 -11.06 12.81 12.10
C PHE A 184 -9.98 12.21 13.01
N GLY A 185 -8.71 12.37 12.63
CA GLY A 185 -7.61 11.79 13.40
C GLY A 185 -7.53 12.34 14.83
N ALA A 186 -7.74 13.64 15.01
CA ALA A 186 -7.82 14.28 16.32
C ALA A 186 -8.98 13.72 17.16
N ALA A 187 -10.19 13.72 16.62
CA ALA A 187 -11.38 13.22 17.32
C ALA A 187 -11.28 11.72 17.66
N LEU A 188 -10.71 10.91 16.77
CA LEU A 188 -10.49 9.48 17.06
C LEU A 188 -9.45 9.28 18.17
N THR A 189 -8.42 10.12 18.21
CA THR A 189 -7.41 10.08 19.27
C THR A 189 -8.03 10.40 20.64
N GLU A 190 -8.89 11.41 20.71
CA GLU A 190 -9.64 11.77 21.92
C GLU A 190 -10.57 10.63 22.38
N LEU A 191 -11.34 10.04 21.47
CA LEU A 191 -12.18 8.87 21.80
C LEU A 191 -11.37 7.67 22.30
N ALA A 192 -10.17 7.48 21.78
CA ALA A 192 -9.28 6.40 22.24
C ALA A 192 -8.61 6.68 23.61
N GLU A 193 -8.55 7.92 24.05
CA GLU A 193 -8.16 8.26 25.42
C GLU A 193 -9.25 7.84 26.43
N GLU A 194 -10.52 7.98 26.05
CA GLU A 194 -11.67 7.65 26.88
C GLU A 194 -11.97 6.14 26.91
N ASP A 195 -11.81 5.45 25.75
CA ASP A 195 -12.09 4.02 25.63
C ASP A 195 -10.89 3.24 25.09
N PRO A 196 -10.25 2.39 25.93
CA PRO A 196 -9.09 1.60 25.53
C PRO A 196 -9.40 0.51 24.46
N ARG A 197 -10.65 0.22 24.18
CA ARG A 197 -11.07 -0.73 23.14
C ARG A 197 -10.94 -0.13 21.73
N VAL A 198 -10.91 1.19 21.61
CA VAL A 198 -10.78 1.86 20.31
C VAL A 198 -9.39 1.59 19.73
N CYS A 199 -9.36 1.05 18.52
CA CYS A 199 -8.15 0.83 17.75
C CYS A 199 -8.33 1.32 16.32
N ALA A 200 -7.24 1.73 15.69
CA ALA A 200 -7.24 2.26 14.34
C ALA A 200 -6.50 1.32 13.38
N ILE A 201 -7.09 1.12 12.20
CA ILE A 201 -6.50 0.31 11.12
C ILE A 201 -6.43 1.20 9.88
N THR A 202 -5.35 1.05 9.11
CA THR A 202 -5.24 1.65 7.77
C THR A 202 -4.50 0.71 6.81
N ALA A 203 -4.54 1.01 5.53
CA ALA A 203 -3.90 0.24 4.48
C ALA A 203 -2.91 1.12 3.70
N ALA A 204 -1.73 1.40 4.30
CA ALA A 204 -0.69 2.28 3.78
C ALA A 204 -1.14 3.75 3.58
N MET A 205 -2.04 4.24 4.43
CA MET A 205 -2.63 5.58 4.32
C MET A 205 -2.62 6.35 5.66
N GLU A 206 -1.64 6.10 6.56
CA GLU A 206 -1.56 6.73 7.89
C GLU A 206 -1.69 8.25 7.84
N ASP A 207 -0.77 8.92 7.14
CA ASP A 207 -0.76 10.38 7.03
C ASP A 207 -1.99 10.89 6.26
N GLY A 208 -2.30 10.25 5.14
CA GLY A 208 -3.39 10.65 4.25
C GLY A 208 -4.78 10.59 4.88
N THR A 209 -5.01 9.71 5.86
CA THR A 209 -6.26 9.60 6.63
C THR A 209 -6.23 10.36 7.94
N GLY A 210 -5.10 11.04 8.26
CA GLY A 210 -4.95 11.84 9.47
C GLY A 210 -4.67 11.02 10.74
N LEU A 211 -4.25 9.76 10.61
CA LEU A 211 -4.02 8.86 11.75
C LEU A 211 -2.64 9.01 12.42
N THR A 212 -1.73 9.84 11.90
CA THR A 212 -0.40 10.03 12.50
C THR A 212 -0.43 10.41 13.98
N PRO A 213 -1.32 11.30 14.48
CA PRO A 213 -1.45 11.57 15.92
C PRO A 213 -1.86 10.34 16.72
N PHE A 214 -2.81 9.55 16.20
CA PHE A 214 -3.25 8.30 16.83
C PHE A 214 -2.11 7.27 16.92
N ALA A 215 -1.39 7.06 15.81
CA ALA A 215 -0.26 6.12 15.75
C ALA A 215 0.84 6.50 16.73
N GLY A 216 1.14 7.80 16.86
CA GLY A 216 2.13 8.29 17.82
C GLY A 216 1.70 8.14 19.28
N ARG A 217 0.41 8.30 19.58
CA ARG A 217 -0.16 8.24 20.93
C ARG A 217 -0.45 6.82 21.40
N PHE A 218 -0.90 5.95 20.50
CA PHE A 218 -1.36 4.60 20.77
C PHE A 218 -0.75 3.56 19.82
N PRO A 219 0.58 3.38 19.79
CA PRO A 219 1.24 2.49 18.82
C PRO A 219 0.78 1.03 18.92
N ASP A 220 0.40 0.56 20.11
CA ASP A 220 -0.08 -0.83 20.34
C ASP A 220 -1.54 -1.04 19.89
N ARG A 221 -2.24 0.02 19.53
CA ARG A 221 -3.63 0.01 19.05
C ARG A 221 -3.78 0.56 17.62
N PHE A 222 -2.65 0.80 16.97
CA PHE A 222 -2.57 1.25 15.58
C PHE A 222 -2.01 0.13 14.70
N PHE A 223 -2.69 -0.14 13.59
CA PHE A 223 -2.34 -1.21 12.66
C PHE A 223 -2.31 -0.68 11.23
N ASP A 224 -1.13 -0.55 10.64
CA ASP A 224 -0.99 -0.40 9.20
C ASP A 224 -0.72 -1.78 8.58
N VAL A 225 -1.59 -2.22 7.71
CA VAL A 225 -1.50 -3.55 7.07
C VAL A 225 -0.83 -3.52 5.69
N GLY A 226 -0.33 -2.37 5.26
CA GLY A 226 0.16 -2.18 3.90
C GLY A 226 -1.00 -2.06 2.90
N ILE A 227 -0.73 -2.22 1.60
CA ILE A 227 -1.76 -2.11 0.55
C ILE A 227 -2.60 -3.40 0.51
N ALA A 228 -3.39 -3.63 1.57
CA ALA A 228 -4.14 -4.87 1.78
C ALA A 228 -5.52 -4.61 2.42
N GLU A 229 -6.37 -3.88 1.73
CA GLU A 229 -7.67 -3.39 2.24
C GLU A 229 -8.61 -4.54 2.65
N GLY A 230 -8.62 -5.64 1.89
CA GLY A 230 -9.38 -6.84 2.25
C GLY A 230 -8.91 -7.45 3.57
N HIS A 231 -7.59 -7.53 3.80
CA HIS A 231 -7.03 -7.98 5.08
C HIS A 231 -7.38 -7.02 6.22
N ALA A 232 -7.33 -5.70 5.99
CA ALA A 232 -7.73 -4.70 6.98
C ALA A 232 -9.17 -4.91 7.46
N ALA A 233 -10.10 -5.15 6.54
CA ALA A 233 -11.51 -5.38 6.87
C ALA A 233 -11.71 -6.71 7.64
N ALA A 234 -11.07 -7.80 7.20
CA ALA A 234 -11.12 -9.10 7.89
C ALA A 234 -10.48 -9.01 9.29
N MET A 235 -9.37 -8.28 9.45
CA MET A 235 -8.72 -8.02 10.74
C MET A 235 -9.64 -7.21 11.66
N ALA A 236 -10.30 -6.16 11.13
CA ALA A 236 -11.27 -5.38 11.88
C ALA A 236 -12.42 -6.26 12.40
N ALA A 237 -12.95 -7.17 11.56
CA ALA A 237 -13.96 -8.14 11.99
C ALA A 237 -13.47 -9.03 13.13
N GLY A 238 -12.24 -9.54 13.03
CA GLY A 238 -11.62 -10.35 14.09
C GLY A 238 -11.45 -9.61 15.42
N LEU A 239 -11.00 -8.36 15.36
CA LEU A 239 -10.85 -7.49 16.54
C LEU A 239 -12.21 -7.17 17.17
N ALA A 240 -13.21 -6.81 16.36
CA ALA A 240 -14.57 -6.53 16.85
C ALA A 240 -15.18 -7.76 17.53
N LYS A 241 -14.95 -8.94 17.00
CA LYS A 241 -15.42 -10.21 17.60
C LYS A 241 -14.80 -10.47 18.97
N GLN A 242 -13.62 -9.93 19.25
CA GLN A 242 -12.95 -10.02 20.56
C GLN A 242 -13.29 -8.84 21.49
N GLY A 243 -14.22 -7.96 21.09
CA GLY A 243 -14.70 -6.85 21.92
C GLY A 243 -13.93 -5.53 21.75
N ALA A 244 -13.01 -5.43 20.82
CA ALA A 244 -12.41 -4.16 20.42
C ALA A 244 -13.43 -3.32 19.64
N LEU A 245 -13.13 -2.01 19.49
CA LEU A 245 -13.86 -1.04 18.69
C LEU A 245 -12.97 -0.58 17.52
N PRO A 246 -12.84 -1.38 16.46
CA PRO A 246 -11.96 -1.07 15.36
C PRO A 246 -12.54 0.01 14.45
N VAL A 247 -11.70 0.98 14.10
CA VAL A 247 -11.97 2.02 13.12
C VAL A 247 -11.00 1.83 11.96
N PHE A 248 -11.52 1.40 10.81
CA PHE A 248 -10.72 1.24 9.59
C PHE A 248 -10.82 2.51 8.73
N ALA A 249 -9.73 3.27 8.67
CA ALA A 249 -9.62 4.48 7.86
C ALA A 249 -9.00 4.17 6.50
N VAL A 250 -9.73 4.52 5.44
CA VAL A 250 -9.42 4.13 4.07
C VAL A 250 -10.01 5.13 3.06
N TYR A 251 -9.35 5.32 1.91
CA TYR A 251 -9.93 6.12 0.84
C TYR A 251 -11.10 5.38 0.19
N SER A 252 -12.15 6.14 -0.13
CA SER A 252 -13.40 5.62 -0.70
C SER A 252 -13.16 4.70 -1.91
N SER A 253 -12.35 5.12 -2.88
CA SER A 253 -12.04 4.32 -4.07
C SER A 253 -11.29 3.02 -3.75
N PHE A 254 -10.51 2.97 -2.66
CA PHE A 254 -9.76 1.78 -2.26
C PHE A 254 -10.58 0.82 -1.41
N LEU A 255 -11.59 1.31 -0.69
CA LEU A 255 -12.51 0.47 0.07
C LEU A 255 -13.25 -0.54 -0.81
N GLN A 256 -13.43 -0.26 -2.12
CA GLN A 256 -14.01 -1.19 -3.09
C GLN A 256 -13.33 -2.57 -3.10
N ARG A 257 -12.02 -2.62 -2.80
CA ARG A 257 -11.23 -3.87 -2.75
C ARG A 257 -11.61 -4.77 -1.59
N ALA A 258 -12.31 -4.24 -0.59
CA ALA A 258 -12.73 -4.96 0.61
C ALA A 258 -14.24 -5.25 0.64
N TYR A 259 -14.97 -5.05 -0.47
CA TYR A 259 -16.42 -5.19 -0.50
C TYR A 259 -16.90 -6.56 0.02
N ASP A 260 -16.25 -7.63 -0.40
CA ASP A 260 -16.57 -8.99 0.04
C ASP A 260 -16.42 -9.14 1.56
N GLN A 261 -15.32 -8.65 2.13
CA GLN A 261 -15.04 -8.72 3.57
C GLN A 261 -15.99 -7.83 4.39
N LEU A 262 -16.38 -6.65 3.85
CA LEU A 262 -17.41 -5.82 4.48
C LEU A 262 -18.73 -6.57 4.60
N LEU A 263 -19.13 -7.28 3.54
CA LEU A 263 -20.35 -8.04 3.48
C LEU A 263 -20.27 -9.31 4.34
N HIS A 264 -19.32 -10.20 4.05
CA HIS A 264 -19.24 -11.53 4.67
C HIS A 264 -18.71 -11.50 6.09
N ASP A 265 -17.56 -10.82 6.31
CA ASP A 265 -16.87 -10.92 7.60
C ASP A 265 -17.49 -10.00 8.64
N VAL A 266 -17.98 -8.82 8.22
CA VAL A 266 -18.49 -7.79 9.13
C VAL A 266 -20.01 -7.78 9.19
N ALA A 267 -20.69 -7.50 8.06
CA ALA A 267 -22.12 -7.21 8.06
C ALA A 267 -22.99 -8.46 8.36
N LEU A 268 -22.73 -9.58 7.70
CA LEU A 268 -23.45 -10.83 7.96
C LEU A 268 -23.23 -11.34 9.39
N SER A 269 -22.08 -11.05 9.98
CA SER A 269 -21.78 -11.39 11.36
C SER A 269 -22.28 -10.35 12.37
N GLY A 270 -22.89 -9.25 11.92
CA GLY A 270 -23.42 -8.18 12.75
C GLY A 270 -22.36 -7.48 13.61
N LEU A 271 -21.09 -7.49 13.19
CA LEU A 271 -19.98 -6.96 13.96
C LEU A 271 -19.94 -5.45 13.92
N HIS A 272 -19.58 -4.86 15.05
CA HIS A 272 -19.43 -3.42 15.16
C HIS A 272 -18.03 -2.98 14.69
N VAL A 273 -17.96 -2.51 13.44
CA VAL A 273 -16.76 -1.96 12.81
C VAL A 273 -17.12 -0.60 12.23
N VAL A 274 -16.29 0.41 12.49
CA VAL A 274 -16.44 1.75 11.91
C VAL A 274 -15.49 1.89 10.72
N PHE A 275 -16.05 2.16 9.54
CA PHE A 275 -15.30 2.47 8.32
C PHE A 275 -15.25 3.99 8.16
N ALA A 276 -14.08 4.60 8.39
CA ALA A 276 -13.84 6.01 8.14
C ALA A 276 -13.43 6.19 6.67
N VAL A 277 -14.42 6.50 5.83
CA VAL A 277 -14.29 6.52 4.37
C VAL A 277 -13.90 7.92 3.91
N ASP A 278 -12.62 8.13 3.77
CA ASP A 278 -12.01 9.38 3.33
C ASP A 278 -12.07 9.55 1.81
N ARG A 279 -11.92 10.76 1.29
CA ARG A 279 -11.97 11.09 -0.14
C ARG A 279 -13.27 10.67 -0.82
N ALA A 280 -14.40 10.78 -0.11
CA ALA A 280 -15.71 10.56 -0.72
C ALA A 280 -16.05 11.66 -1.73
N GLY A 281 -16.66 11.30 -2.84
CA GLY A 281 -16.99 12.24 -3.92
C GLY A 281 -15.82 12.53 -4.87
N LEU A 282 -15.83 13.70 -5.48
CA LEU A 282 -14.79 14.14 -6.42
C LEU A 282 -13.58 14.68 -5.66
N VAL A 283 -12.40 14.22 -5.99
CA VAL A 283 -11.16 14.54 -5.27
C VAL A 283 -10.16 15.38 -6.09
N GLY A 284 -10.55 15.89 -7.24
CA GLY A 284 -9.79 16.86 -8.03
C GLY A 284 -8.30 16.53 -8.20
N ALA A 285 -7.49 17.00 -7.27
CA ALA A 285 -6.03 16.90 -7.34
C ALA A 285 -5.47 15.46 -7.34
N ASP A 286 -6.18 14.49 -6.79
CA ASP A 286 -5.75 13.08 -6.78
C ASP A 286 -6.08 12.36 -8.10
N GLY A 287 -6.90 12.97 -8.95
CA GLY A 287 -7.25 12.47 -10.29
C GLY A 287 -8.34 11.41 -10.32
N ALA A 288 -8.65 10.95 -11.53
CA ALA A 288 -9.79 10.09 -11.81
C ALA A 288 -9.76 8.74 -11.05
N THR A 289 -8.59 8.21 -10.78
CA THR A 289 -8.41 6.92 -10.07
C THR A 289 -8.77 6.98 -8.58
N HIS A 290 -8.95 8.18 -8.03
CA HIS A 290 -9.20 8.40 -6.61
C HIS A 290 -10.61 8.94 -6.32
N HIS A 291 -11.44 9.20 -7.35
CA HIS A 291 -12.82 9.67 -7.14
C HIS A 291 -13.65 8.63 -6.38
N GLY A 292 -14.14 9.03 -5.21
CA GLY A 292 -14.96 8.20 -4.32
C GLY A 292 -16.46 8.36 -4.61
N VAL A 293 -16.89 8.10 -5.85
CA VAL A 293 -18.27 8.31 -6.28
C VAL A 293 -19.14 7.05 -6.22
N MET A 294 -18.52 5.88 -6.03
CA MET A 294 -19.22 4.59 -6.03
C MET A 294 -19.50 4.05 -4.62
N ASP A 295 -18.95 4.67 -3.58
CA ASP A 295 -19.03 4.19 -2.21
C ASP A 295 -20.47 4.12 -1.69
N THR A 296 -21.30 5.13 -1.96
CA THR A 296 -22.71 5.09 -1.57
C THR A 296 -23.48 3.93 -2.20
N VAL A 297 -23.16 3.59 -3.45
CA VAL A 297 -23.85 2.51 -4.17
C VAL A 297 -23.54 1.15 -3.54
N PHE A 298 -22.26 0.82 -3.32
CA PHE A 298 -21.92 -0.49 -2.77
C PHE A 298 -22.17 -0.58 -1.25
N LEU A 299 -22.01 0.51 -0.49
CA LEU A 299 -22.29 0.52 0.95
C LEU A 299 -23.78 0.37 1.23
N SER A 300 -24.66 0.99 0.42
CA SER A 300 -26.12 0.87 0.60
C SER A 300 -26.66 -0.52 0.30
N GLY A 301 -25.92 -1.32 -0.46
CA GLY A 301 -26.27 -2.71 -0.73
C GLY A 301 -25.86 -3.71 0.36
N ILE A 302 -25.08 -3.27 1.36
CA ILE A 302 -24.61 -4.14 2.45
C ILE A 302 -25.66 -4.17 3.57
N PRO A 303 -26.16 -5.36 3.99
CA PRO A 303 -27.16 -5.47 5.05
C PRO A 303 -26.67 -4.85 6.37
N ASN A 304 -27.57 -4.16 7.07
CA ASN A 304 -27.34 -3.55 8.37
C ASN A 304 -26.23 -2.46 8.39
N MET A 305 -25.75 -2.03 7.24
CA MET A 305 -24.76 -0.94 7.14
C MET A 305 -25.43 0.41 7.42
N THR A 306 -24.93 1.14 8.42
CA THR A 306 -25.29 2.54 8.64
C THR A 306 -24.32 3.43 7.89
N VAL A 307 -24.82 4.34 7.03
CA VAL A 307 -23.98 5.27 6.28
C VAL A 307 -24.19 6.70 6.81
N LEU A 308 -23.10 7.32 7.27
CA LEU A 308 -23.06 8.68 7.81
C LEU A 308 -22.31 9.60 6.84
N CYS A 309 -22.83 10.81 6.63
CA CYS A 309 -22.26 11.82 5.71
C CYS A 309 -22.16 13.18 6.43
N PRO A 310 -21.09 13.44 7.21
CA PRO A 310 -20.91 14.73 7.88
C PRO A 310 -20.71 15.86 6.86
N SER A 311 -21.42 16.97 7.05
CA SER A 311 -21.37 18.16 6.18
C SER A 311 -20.31 19.17 6.61
N ASN A 312 -19.88 19.14 7.87
CA ASN A 312 -18.91 20.04 8.47
C ASN A 312 -18.09 19.35 9.55
N PHE A 313 -17.09 20.03 10.11
CA PHE A 313 -16.18 19.45 11.09
C PHE A 313 -16.89 19.08 12.41
N ALA A 314 -17.82 19.92 12.88
CA ALA A 314 -18.59 19.60 14.08
C ALA A 314 -19.47 18.35 13.90
N ALA A 315 -20.15 18.23 12.76
CA ALA A 315 -20.89 17.03 12.41
C ALA A 315 -19.98 15.81 12.29
N ARG A 316 -18.75 15.98 11.78
CA ARG A 316 -17.75 14.90 11.68
C ARG A 316 -17.42 14.32 13.05
N CYS A 317 -17.10 15.18 14.05
CA CYS A 317 -16.81 14.75 15.42
C CYS A 317 -18.02 14.07 16.07
N THR A 318 -19.20 14.69 15.99
CA THR A 318 -20.43 14.13 16.57
C THR A 318 -20.81 12.78 15.96
N MET A 319 -20.76 12.67 14.63
CA MET A 319 -21.09 11.41 13.94
C MET A 319 -20.05 10.32 14.21
N LEU A 320 -18.77 10.67 14.36
CA LEU A 320 -17.74 9.70 14.75
C LEU A 320 -17.98 9.18 16.17
N ALA A 321 -18.22 10.04 17.13
CA ALA A 321 -18.52 9.65 18.49
C ALA A 321 -19.76 8.72 18.56
N ARG A 322 -20.82 9.06 17.83
CA ARG A 322 -22.00 8.20 17.70
C ARG A 322 -21.70 6.85 17.02
N ALA A 323 -20.89 6.88 15.95
CA ALA A 323 -20.51 5.67 15.25
C ALA A 323 -19.75 4.70 16.16
N VAL A 324 -18.85 5.22 17.00
CA VAL A 324 -18.03 4.41 17.92
C VAL A 324 -18.85 3.95 19.13
N ASN A 325 -19.67 4.84 19.75
CA ASN A 325 -20.24 4.59 21.08
C ASN A 325 -21.71 4.12 21.06
N GLU A 326 -22.51 4.55 20.09
CA GLU A 326 -23.98 4.40 20.13
C GLU A 326 -24.53 3.41 19.11
N ILE A 327 -24.07 3.51 17.84
CA ILE A 327 -24.58 2.70 16.75
C ILE A 327 -24.03 1.28 16.88
N ARG A 328 -24.87 0.29 16.65
CA ARG A 328 -24.47 -1.13 16.66
C ARG A 328 -24.43 -1.67 15.23
N GLY A 329 -23.53 -2.63 14.98
CA GLY A 329 -23.29 -3.20 13.66
C GLY A 329 -22.31 -2.36 12.83
N PRO A 330 -22.19 -2.61 11.52
CA PRO A 330 -21.26 -1.92 10.65
C PRO A 330 -21.68 -0.47 10.39
N VAL A 331 -20.73 0.46 10.49
CA VAL A 331 -20.97 1.89 10.26
C VAL A 331 -19.93 2.43 9.29
N ALA A 332 -20.36 3.07 8.21
CA ALA A 332 -19.51 3.81 7.29
C ALA A 332 -19.74 5.31 7.46
N SER A 333 -18.71 6.05 7.85
CA SER A 333 -18.75 7.52 7.90
C SER A 333 -17.91 8.08 6.77
N ARG A 334 -18.56 8.57 5.72
CA ARG A 334 -17.92 9.06 4.49
C ARG A 334 -17.81 10.58 4.47
N TYR A 335 -16.66 11.10 4.13
CA TYR A 335 -16.37 12.55 4.11
C TYR A 335 -15.41 12.91 2.97
N PRO A 336 -15.48 14.18 2.48
CA PRO A 336 -14.69 14.62 1.34
C PRO A 336 -13.23 14.89 1.73
N ARG A 337 -12.37 14.99 0.71
CA ARG A 337 -11.02 15.52 0.85
C ARG A 337 -11.05 17.03 1.08
N GLY A 338 -10.18 17.52 1.97
CA GLY A 338 -9.96 18.95 2.20
C GLY A 338 -10.76 19.51 3.37
N GLY A 339 -10.89 20.83 3.38
CA GLY A 339 -11.56 21.58 4.45
C GLY A 339 -13.06 21.71 4.26
N GLU A 340 -13.70 22.41 5.20
CA GLU A 340 -15.09 22.79 5.08
C GLU A 340 -15.31 23.72 3.89
N GLY A 341 -16.33 23.40 3.09
CA GLY A 341 -16.84 24.32 2.08
C GLY A 341 -17.77 25.36 2.69
N ASN A 342 -18.15 26.38 1.89
CA ASN A 342 -19.18 27.35 2.27
C ASN A 342 -20.59 26.73 2.24
N TYR A 343 -20.75 25.55 2.84
CA TYR A 343 -22.04 24.89 2.95
C TYR A 343 -22.86 25.64 3.99
N LYS A 344 -23.92 26.31 3.54
CA LYS A 344 -24.92 26.85 4.44
C LYS A 344 -25.84 25.73 4.86
N GLU A 345 -25.84 25.39 6.15
CA GLU A 345 -26.86 24.50 6.69
C GLU A 345 -28.23 25.00 6.33
N ASP A 346 -28.97 24.25 5.54
CA ASP A 346 -30.40 24.51 5.34
C ASP A 346 -31.12 23.92 6.55
N SER A 347 -31.46 24.83 7.47
CA SER A 347 -32.40 24.65 8.58
C SER A 347 -32.59 23.24 9.14
N GLY A 348 -31.75 22.82 10.06
CA GLY A 348 -32.12 21.90 11.15
C GLY A 348 -32.42 20.43 10.79
N ARG A 349 -32.18 19.97 9.56
CA ARG A 349 -32.26 18.57 9.19
C ARG A 349 -30.87 17.93 9.32
N GLN A 350 -30.69 17.12 10.35
CA GLN A 350 -29.56 16.21 10.39
C GLN A 350 -29.69 15.23 9.22
N ASN A 351 -28.77 15.24 8.27
CA ASN A 351 -28.76 14.33 7.13
C ASN A 351 -28.24 12.94 7.60
N LEU A 352 -29.06 12.24 8.37
CA LEU A 352 -28.88 10.82 8.65
C LEU A 352 -29.64 10.08 7.56
N VAL A 353 -28.94 9.42 6.66
CA VAL A 353 -29.51 8.45 5.74
C VAL A 353 -29.27 7.07 6.34
N VAL A 354 -30.34 6.47 6.83
CA VAL A 354 -30.38 5.04 7.16
C VAL A 354 -30.96 4.36 5.93
N LEU A 355 -30.15 3.53 5.26
CA LEU A 355 -30.57 2.75 4.11
C LEU A 355 -30.89 1.32 4.53
#